data_34a858c912e119f15ec79fc9ae6c783c
#
_entry.id   34a858c912e119f15ec79fc9ae6c783c
#
_cell.length_a   1.000
_cell.length_b   1.000
_cell.length_c   1.000
_cell.angle_alpha   90.00
_cell.angle_beta   90.00
_cell.angle_gamma   90.00
#
_symmetry.space_group_name_H-M   'P 1'
#
loop_
_entity.id
_entity.type
_entity.pdbx_description
1 polymer ?
#
loop_
_entity_poly.entity_id
_entity_poly.type
_entity_poly.pdbx_seq_one_letter_code
_entity_poly.pdbx_strand_id
1 'polypeptide(L)'
;MIFDLIKYNSRTAIIADNGTSLTYAELANRVQDRAQLLQEGVLEFCLCRNDIDSIVHYLACLEAKAPVVLLDAQKDEATIQHLRDIYLPGVTKCHPDLAVCLTTSGTTGSPKLVRLTQRNLLSNAESIVQYLQLDANERPITMLPMYYSFGLSIINSHLLCGATILLTDKTYAQRDFWNFLKENQATSMAGVPYTWEMLKKLRFFRMDLPSVKTMTQAGGKLNADIAREYIQNAKQADRKFIVMYGQTEATARMSYLPWYQAEEKCGSVGVAVPSGRFELVDDQGNVIQESHTDGELIYYGDNVSMGYAECAEDLLKGDENNGRLATGDIAHRDDDGFYYITGRKKRFVKIWGNRCNLDQIEQLVKTLTTPCACIGVDDLVTIFVTIDNIEQDIKQLLITKTGLNSRAFEVRVIDAIPVTESGKIDYATLKSIV
;
A
#
# COMPACT_ATOMS: atom_id res chain seq x y z
N MET A 1 0.89 1.97 25.83
CA MET A 1 1.18 2.32 24.41
C MET A 1 1.79 1.10 23.72
N ILE A 2 1.40 0.80 22.46
CA ILE A 2 1.98 -0.34 21.71
C ILE A 2 3.44 -0.11 21.30
N PHE A 3 3.86 1.17 21.19
CA PHE A 3 5.24 1.57 20.96
C PHE A 3 5.83 2.10 22.27
N ASP A 4 6.86 1.42 22.77
CA ASP A 4 7.58 1.89 23.98
C ASP A 4 8.50 3.07 23.63
N LEU A 5 7.90 4.27 23.52
CA LEU A 5 8.65 5.48 23.19
C LEU A 5 9.69 5.83 24.27
N ILE A 6 9.43 5.49 25.54
CA ILE A 6 10.30 5.82 26.68
C ILE A 6 11.62 5.03 26.58
N LYS A 7 11.62 3.86 25.97
CA LYS A 7 12.83 3.05 25.74
C LYS A 7 13.96 3.82 25.05
N TYR A 8 13.60 4.77 24.18
CA TYR A 8 14.57 5.52 23.35
C TYR A 8 14.75 6.98 23.79
N ASN A 9 14.27 7.37 24.90
CA ASN A 9 14.10 8.66 25.59
C ASN A 9 14.89 9.85 25.01
N SER A 10 16.25 9.78 25.00
CA SER A 10 17.13 10.85 24.55
C SER A 10 17.38 10.90 23.04
N ARG A 11 16.91 9.91 22.29
CA ARG A 11 17.09 9.88 20.84
C ARG A 11 16.09 10.82 20.16
N THR A 12 16.47 11.38 19.02
CA THR A 12 15.54 12.12 18.16
C THR A 12 14.55 11.16 17.55
N ALA A 13 13.25 11.40 17.76
CA ALA A 13 12.16 10.61 17.17
C ALA A 13 11.75 11.16 15.80
N ILE A 14 11.66 12.48 15.69
CA ILE A 14 11.13 13.17 14.51
C ILE A 14 11.99 14.40 14.20
N ILE A 15 12.26 14.62 12.92
CA ILE A 15 12.74 15.89 12.36
C ILE A 15 11.76 16.28 11.25
N ALA A 16 11.16 17.46 11.34
CA ALA A 16 10.28 18.01 10.32
C ALA A 16 11.02 19.02 9.42
N ASP A 17 10.56 19.17 8.20
CA ASP A 17 11.18 20.05 7.19
C ASP A 17 11.03 21.56 7.47
N ASN A 18 10.24 21.92 8.48
CA ASN A 18 10.14 23.27 9.03
C ASN A 18 11.22 23.57 10.10
N GLY A 19 12.15 22.65 10.34
CA GLY A 19 13.22 22.75 11.33
C GLY A 19 12.84 22.30 12.75
N THR A 20 11.60 21.90 12.99
CA THR A 20 11.19 21.37 14.30
C THR A 20 11.72 19.95 14.48
N SER A 21 12.26 19.65 15.65
CA SER A 21 12.65 18.27 16.02
C SER A 21 12.08 17.91 17.38
N LEU A 22 11.80 16.62 17.60
CA LEU A 22 11.37 16.06 18.86
C LEU A 22 12.23 14.86 19.23
N THR A 23 12.63 14.79 20.49
CA THR A 23 13.12 13.55 21.08
C THR A 23 11.96 12.59 21.35
N TYR A 24 12.27 11.32 21.59
CA TYR A 24 11.26 10.34 22.01
C TYR A 24 10.58 10.72 23.33
N ALA A 25 11.33 11.33 24.27
CA ALA A 25 10.75 11.85 25.53
C ALA A 25 9.73 12.97 25.27
N GLU A 26 10.08 13.93 24.42
CA GLU A 26 9.17 15.04 24.08
C GLU A 26 7.95 14.55 23.32
N LEU A 27 8.13 13.58 22.40
CA LEU A 27 7.03 12.93 21.69
C LEU A 27 6.10 12.22 22.69
N ALA A 28 6.66 11.43 23.62
CA ALA A 28 5.89 10.71 24.64
C ALA A 28 5.07 11.67 25.52
N ASN A 29 5.67 12.79 25.95
CA ASN A 29 4.98 13.81 26.75
C ASN A 29 3.81 14.44 25.97
N ARG A 30 4.03 14.85 24.71
CA ARG A 30 2.95 15.40 23.87
C ARG A 30 1.82 14.41 23.64
N VAL A 31 2.16 13.13 23.44
CA VAL A 31 1.18 12.05 23.29
C VAL A 31 0.38 11.87 24.56
N GLN A 32 1.03 11.86 25.73
CA GLN A 32 0.36 11.72 27.03
C GLN A 32 -0.59 12.90 27.32
N ASP A 33 -0.12 14.14 27.08
CA ASP A 33 -0.95 15.34 27.27
C ASP A 33 -2.19 15.30 26.36
N ARG A 34 -2.01 14.89 25.11
CA ARG A 34 -3.12 14.78 24.14
C ARG A 34 -4.06 13.65 24.50
N ALA A 35 -3.56 12.50 24.97
CA ALA A 35 -4.35 11.33 25.34
C ALA A 35 -5.31 11.63 26.52
N GLN A 36 -4.92 12.53 27.45
CA GLN A 36 -5.80 12.94 28.56
C GLN A 36 -7.05 13.70 28.10
N LEU A 37 -7.06 14.21 26.88
CA LEU A 37 -8.20 14.93 26.28
C LEU A 37 -9.16 14.01 25.52
N LEU A 38 -8.78 12.75 25.32
CA LEU A 38 -9.53 11.77 24.55
C LEU A 38 -10.31 10.83 25.47
N GLN A 39 -11.40 10.28 24.96
CA GLN A 39 -12.26 9.37 25.70
C GLN A 39 -12.14 7.94 25.16
N GLU A 40 -11.85 6.98 26.05
CA GLU A 40 -11.74 5.57 25.70
C GLU A 40 -13.00 5.04 25.00
N GLY A 41 -12.79 4.39 23.85
CA GLY A 41 -13.83 3.77 23.02
C GLY A 41 -14.61 4.74 22.14
N VAL A 42 -14.42 6.06 22.27
CA VAL A 42 -15.08 7.07 21.43
C VAL A 42 -14.29 7.23 20.13
N LEU A 43 -15.00 7.21 18.99
CA LEU A 43 -14.39 7.34 17.67
C LEU A 43 -13.89 8.76 17.42
N GLU A 44 -12.62 8.87 17.07
CA GLU A 44 -11.95 10.11 16.69
C GLU A 44 -11.75 10.18 15.16
N PHE A 45 -11.65 11.40 14.61
CA PHE A 45 -11.29 11.66 13.23
C PHE A 45 -9.99 12.45 13.17
N CYS A 46 -8.94 11.87 12.61
CA CYS A 46 -7.67 12.54 12.40
C CYS A 46 -7.53 12.93 10.93
N LEU A 47 -7.57 14.23 10.65
CA LEU A 47 -7.26 14.78 9.33
C LEU A 47 -5.75 14.88 9.20
N CYS A 48 -5.14 13.90 8.57
CA CYS A 48 -3.70 13.66 8.59
C CYS A 48 -2.95 14.48 7.54
N ARG A 49 -1.80 15.00 7.97
CA ARG A 49 -0.67 15.41 7.13
C ARG A 49 0.58 14.65 7.56
N ASN A 50 1.66 14.78 6.80
CA ASN A 50 2.96 14.30 7.26
C ASN A 50 3.59 15.34 8.20
N ASP A 51 2.93 15.59 9.32
CA ASP A 51 3.34 16.54 10.36
C ASP A 51 3.35 15.91 11.76
N ILE A 52 3.96 16.64 12.71
CA ILE A 52 4.11 16.20 14.10
C ILE A 52 2.75 16.05 14.78
N ASP A 53 1.82 16.97 14.55
CA ASP A 53 0.54 17.01 15.25
C ASP A 53 -0.34 15.82 14.85
N SER A 54 -0.31 15.42 13.60
CA SER A 54 -1.00 14.21 13.10
C SER A 54 -0.44 12.95 13.75
N ILE A 55 0.89 12.81 13.85
CA ILE A 55 1.53 11.67 14.53
C ILE A 55 1.20 11.66 16.02
N VAL A 56 1.29 12.81 16.69
CA VAL A 56 0.95 12.94 18.12
C VAL A 56 -0.52 12.56 18.36
N HIS A 57 -1.44 13.04 17.52
CA HIS A 57 -2.85 12.70 17.67
C HIS A 57 -3.13 11.22 17.45
N TYR A 58 -2.55 10.63 16.40
CA TYR A 58 -2.64 9.19 16.14
C TYR A 58 -2.14 8.35 17.33
N LEU A 59 -0.95 8.66 17.86
CA LEU A 59 -0.38 7.93 18.98
C LEU A 59 -1.17 8.16 20.28
N ALA A 60 -1.71 9.36 20.48
CA ALA A 60 -2.58 9.67 21.61
C ALA A 60 -3.89 8.88 21.58
N CYS A 61 -4.47 8.68 20.39
CA CYS A 61 -5.64 7.82 20.23
C CYS A 61 -5.33 6.37 20.62
N LEU A 62 -4.17 5.83 20.20
CA LEU A 62 -3.74 4.49 20.60
C LEU A 62 -3.53 4.37 22.12
N GLU A 63 -2.93 5.41 22.75
CA GLU A 63 -2.70 5.45 24.19
C GLU A 63 -3.99 5.53 25.00
N ALA A 64 -4.91 6.39 24.58
CA ALA A 64 -6.23 6.57 25.21
C ALA A 64 -7.22 5.44 24.89
N LYS A 65 -6.86 4.49 24.01
CA LYS A 65 -7.78 3.50 23.43
C LYS A 65 -9.04 4.13 22.82
N ALA A 66 -8.86 5.29 22.18
CA ALA A 66 -9.87 5.97 21.39
C ALA A 66 -9.69 5.57 19.92
N PRO A 67 -10.61 4.79 19.33
CA PRO A 67 -10.49 4.40 17.93
C PRO A 67 -10.40 5.62 17.02
N VAL A 68 -9.54 5.58 15.98
CA VAL A 68 -9.33 6.74 15.11
C VAL A 68 -9.48 6.40 13.63
N VAL A 69 -10.24 7.22 12.90
CA VAL A 69 -10.28 7.21 11.43
C VAL A 69 -9.19 8.16 10.92
N LEU A 70 -8.26 7.62 10.12
CA LEU A 70 -7.22 8.43 9.49
C LEU A 70 -7.68 8.85 8.09
N LEU A 71 -7.76 10.15 7.84
CA LEU A 71 -8.22 10.74 6.58
C LEU A 71 -7.20 11.76 6.05
N ASP A 72 -7.22 11.97 4.75
CA ASP A 72 -6.47 13.05 4.12
C ASP A 72 -7.04 14.41 4.59
N ALA A 73 -6.16 15.28 5.10
CA ALA A 73 -6.53 16.65 5.47
C ALA A 73 -6.95 17.53 4.27
N GLN A 74 -6.67 17.08 3.04
CA GLN A 74 -7.05 17.78 1.82
C GLN A 74 -8.42 17.33 1.26
N LYS A 75 -9.06 16.31 1.89
CA LYS A 75 -10.42 15.92 1.48
C LYS A 75 -11.38 17.09 1.66
N ASP A 76 -12.32 17.17 0.74
CA ASP A 76 -13.41 18.18 0.83
C ASP A 76 -14.26 17.94 2.08
N GLU A 77 -14.75 19.05 2.64
CA GLU A 77 -15.54 19.04 3.89
C GLU A 77 -16.82 18.20 3.75
N ALA A 78 -17.42 18.15 2.56
CA ALA A 78 -18.64 17.37 2.31
C ALA A 78 -18.37 15.87 2.45
N THR A 79 -17.23 15.38 1.93
CA THR A 79 -16.80 13.98 2.10
C THR A 79 -16.50 13.65 3.56
N ILE A 80 -15.82 14.56 4.29
CA ILE A 80 -15.53 14.38 5.71
C ILE A 80 -16.83 14.33 6.52
N GLN A 81 -17.76 15.27 6.26
CA GLN A 81 -19.04 15.32 6.94
C GLN A 81 -19.88 14.07 6.63
N HIS A 82 -19.90 13.61 5.40
CA HIS A 82 -20.57 12.38 5.01
C HIS A 82 -20.05 11.15 5.79
N LEU A 83 -18.73 11.04 5.97
CA LEU A 83 -18.17 9.98 6.81
C LEU A 83 -18.59 10.11 8.27
N ARG A 84 -18.61 11.32 8.82
CA ARG A 84 -19.09 11.58 10.18
C ARG A 84 -20.56 11.19 10.33
N ASP A 85 -21.40 11.53 9.35
CA ASP A 85 -22.84 11.21 9.35
C ASP A 85 -23.11 9.70 9.30
N ILE A 86 -22.21 8.92 8.66
CA ILE A 86 -22.30 7.46 8.62
C ILE A 86 -21.84 6.81 9.93
N TYR A 87 -20.72 7.27 10.51
CA TYR A 87 -20.03 6.52 11.55
C TYR A 87 -20.18 7.07 12.97
N LEU A 88 -20.67 8.30 13.18
CA LEU A 88 -20.87 8.85 14.52
C LEU A 88 -22.27 8.59 15.12
N PRO A 89 -23.39 8.56 14.34
CA PRO A 89 -24.71 8.46 14.94
C PRO A 89 -24.93 7.11 15.65
N GLY A 90 -25.50 7.19 16.86
CA GLY A 90 -25.98 6.01 17.59
C GLY A 90 -24.91 5.15 18.27
N VAL A 91 -23.64 5.37 18.02
CA VAL A 91 -22.55 4.62 18.66
C VAL A 91 -21.83 5.52 19.66
N THR A 92 -21.99 5.22 20.95
CA THR A 92 -21.31 5.94 22.03
C THR A 92 -19.92 5.37 22.33
N LYS A 93 -19.71 4.07 22.08
CA LYS A 93 -18.43 3.37 22.23
C LYS A 93 -18.28 2.32 21.15
N CYS A 94 -17.10 2.24 20.56
CA CYS A 94 -16.72 1.19 19.62
C CYS A 94 -16.32 -0.12 20.33
N HIS A 95 -16.07 -1.18 19.53
CA HIS A 95 -15.50 -2.42 20.04
C HIS A 95 -14.16 -2.14 20.76
N PRO A 96 -13.89 -2.73 21.93
CA PRO A 96 -12.71 -2.41 22.75
C PRO A 96 -11.37 -2.71 22.08
N ASP A 97 -11.34 -3.65 21.12
CA ASP A 97 -10.12 -3.96 20.36
C ASP A 97 -9.91 -3.07 19.13
N LEU A 98 -10.95 -2.32 18.72
CA LEU A 98 -10.83 -1.41 17.59
C LEU A 98 -9.86 -0.27 17.93
N ALA A 99 -8.86 -0.04 17.08
CA ALA A 99 -7.85 0.99 17.29
C ALA A 99 -7.79 2.00 16.14
N VAL A 100 -7.77 1.52 14.90
CA VAL A 100 -7.63 2.37 13.70
C VAL A 100 -8.61 1.93 12.63
N CYS A 101 -9.17 2.91 11.95
CA CYS A 101 -9.95 2.72 10.74
C CYS A 101 -9.24 3.41 9.56
N LEU A 102 -9.03 2.67 8.48
CA LEU A 102 -8.45 3.19 7.24
C LEU A 102 -9.45 3.09 6.10
N THR A 103 -9.53 4.12 5.27
CA THR A 103 -10.32 4.06 4.04
C THR A 103 -9.63 3.18 3.01
N THR A 104 -10.38 2.39 2.27
CA THR A 104 -9.88 1.73 1.06
C THR A 104 -10.23 2.58 -0.16
N SER A 105 -9.36 2.53 -1.18
CA SER A 105 -9.68 3.07 -2.52
C SER A 105 -10.71 2.17 -3.22
N GLY A 106 -11.87 1.95 -2.58
CA GLY A 106 -12.88 1.01 -3.04
C GLY A 106 -13.48 1.40 -4.39
N THR A 107 -13.55 0.43 -5.29
CA THR A 107 -14.19 0.52 -6.61
C THR A 107 -15.74 0.56 -6.54
N THR A 108 -16.34 0.66 -5.35
CA THR A 108 -17.77 0.45 -5.12
C THR A 108 -18.56 1.68 -4.68
N GLY A 109 -17.94 2.88 -4.68
CA GLY A 109 -18.67 4.15 -4.44
C GLY A 109 -19.14 4.40 -2.99
N SER A 110 -19.10 3.41 -2.09
CA SER A 110 -19.37 3.58 -0.65
C SER A 110 -18.06 3.55 0.14
N PRO A 111 -17.81 4.51 1.02
CA PRO A 111 -16.57 4.56 1.79
C PRO A 111 -16.60 3.48 2.88
N LYS A 112 -15.96 2.33 2.59
CA LYS A 112 -15.75 1.29 3.59
C LYS A 112 -14.51 1.59 4.42
N LEU A 113 -14.61 1.40 5.73
CA LEU A 113 -13.47 1.47 6.63
C LEU A 113 -12.95 0.07 6.94
N VAL A 114 -11.64 -0.13 6.84
CA VAL A 114 -10.95 -1.33 7.36
C VAL A 114 -10.70 -1.12 8.84
N ARG A 115 -11.19 -2.04 9.66
CA ARG A 115 -11.09 -2.01 11.13
C ARG A 115 -9.82 -2.74 11.59
N LEU A 116 -8.91 -2.03 12.26
CA LEU A 116 -7.63 -2.56 12.72
C LEU A 116 -7.52 -2.50 14.24
N THR A 117 -6.93 -3.53 14.83
CA THR A 117 -6.59 -3.58 16.25
C THR A 117 -5.17 -3.05 16.49
N GLN A 118 -4.82 -2.73 17.74
CA GLN A 118 -3.43 -2.46 18.12
C GLN A 118 -2.52 -3.67 17.85
N ARG A 119 -3.04 -4.90 18.00
CA ARG A 119 -2.31 -6.14 17.68
C ARG A 119 -1.95 -6.21 16.19
N ASN A 120 -2.88 -5.87 15.30
CA ASN A 120 -2.60 -5.84 13.87
C ASN A 120 -1.46 -4.86 13.53
N LEU A 121 -1.51 -3.65 14.09
CA LEU A 121 -0.48 -2.63 13.87
C LEU A 121 0.89 -3.08 14.39
N LEU A 122 0.93 -3.63 15.60
CA LEU A 122 2.17 -4.06 16.23
C LEU A 122 2.80 -5.24 15.49
N SER A 123 2.03 -6.30 15.20
CA SER A 123 2.56 -7.49 14.52
C SER A 123 3.09 -7.17 13.12
N ASN A 124 2.44 -6.25 12.39
CA ASN A 124 2.94 -5.78 11.10
C ASN A 124 4.24 -4.98 11.27
N ALA A 125 4.32 -4.08 12.26
CA ALA A 125 5.52 -3.30 12.54
C ALA A 125 6.70 -4.20 12.95
N GLU A 126 6.49 -5.19 13.82
CA GLU A 126 7.49 -6.18 14.23
C GLU A 126 8.03 -6.98 13.04
N SER A 127 7.13 -7.48 12.18
CA SER A 127 7.50 -8.18 10.95
C SER A 127 8.36 -7.30 10.04
N ILE A 128 7.99 -6.01 9.87
CA ILE A 128 8.74 -5.07 9.03
C ILE A 128 10.14 -4.82 9.62
N VAL A 129 10.25 -4.58 10.91
CA VAL A 129 11.54 -4.42 11.60
C VAL A 129 12.43 -5.63 11.36
N GLN A 130 11.87 -6.83 11.46
CA GLN A 130 12.62 -8.07 11.29
C GLN A 130 13.13 -8.27 9.86
N TYR A 131 12.26 -8.22 8.82
CA TYR A 131 12.70 -8.55 7.47
C TYR A 131 13.47 -7.43 6.76
N LEU A 132 13.24 -6.16 7.13
CA LEU A 132 14.05 -5.05 6.66
C LEU A 132 15.34 -4.88 7.48
N GLN A 133 15.45 -5.56 8.62
CA GLN A 133 16.58 -5.44 9.57
C GLN A 133 16.74 -3.99 10.07
N LEU A 134 15.61 -3.35 10.42
CA LEU A 134 15.60 -1.97 10.88
C LEU A 134 16.19 -1.86 12.29
N ASP A 135 16.93 -0.79 12.52
CA ASP A 135 17.43 -0.43 13.84
C ASP A 135 17.25 1.08 14.14
N ALA A 136 17.72 1.48 15.30
CA ALA A 136 17.57 2.84 15.77
C ALA A 136 18.43 3.89 15.00
N ASN A 137 19.24 3.49 14.05
CA ASN A 137 20.04 4.37 13.20
C ASN A 137 19.33 4.72 11.89
N GLU A 138 18.18 4.09 11.63
CA GLU A 138 17.39 4.37 10.44
C GLU A 138 16.81 5.80 10.46
N ARG A 139 16.72 6.38 9.27
CA ARG A 139 16.18 7.73 9.04
C ARG A 139 15.28 7.72 7.80
N PRO A 140 14.06 7.14 7.90
CA PRO A 140 13.13 7.12 6.77
C PRO A 140 12.63 8.54 6.47
N ILE A 141 12.59 8.90 5.18
CA ILE A 141 11.91 10.13 4.74
C ILE A 141 10.48 9.80 4.33
N THR A 142 9.49 10.59 4.80
CA THR A 142 8.10 10.40 4.42
C THR A 142 7.87 10.82 2.98
N MET A 143 7.45 9.86 2.14
CA MET A 143 7.05 10.06 0.75
C MET A 143 5.59 9.66 0.52
N LEU A 144 5.02 8.99 1.50
CA LEU A 144 3.66 8.46 1.49
C LEU A 144 2.90 9.02 2.69
N PRO A 145 1.63 9.38 2.51
CA PRO A 145 0.83 9.94 3.60
C PRO A 145 0.51 8.89 4.68
N MET A 146 0.39 9.34 5.93
CA MET A 146 0.10 8.44 7.05
C MET A 146 -1.33 7.89 7.08
N TYR A 147 -2.27 8.49 6.37
CA TYR A 147 -3.62 7.90 6.20
C TYR A 147 -3.64 6.73 5.21
N TYR A 148 -2.57 6.53 4.47
CA TYR A 148 -2.37 5.35 3.62
C TYR A 148 -1.64 4.26 4.41
N SER A 149 -2.17 3.03 4.41
CA SER A 149 -1.63 1.92 5.21
C SER A 149 -0.13 1.68 5.00
N PHE A 150 0.39 1.86 3.78
CA PHE A 150 1.83 1.73 3.50
C PHE A 150 2.63 2.85 4.19
N GLY A 151 2.19 4.11 4.11
CA GLY A 151 2.82 5.24 4.81
C GLY A 151 2.79 5.06 6.33
N LEU A 152 1.62 4.68 6.88
CA LEU A 152 1.47 4.41 8.31
C LEU A 152 2.41 3.29 8.78
N SER A 153 2.59 2.24 7.98
CA SER A 153 3.48 1.12 8.32
C SER A 153 4.95 1.52 8.44
N ILE A 154 5.39 2.56 7.71
CA ILE A 154 6.73 3.14 7.84
C ILE A 154 6.87 3.83 9.19
N ILE A 155 5.90 4.68 9.55
CA ILE A 155 5.89 5.38 10.84
C ILE A 155 5.94 4.37 11.98
N ASN A 156 5.03 3.39 11.98
CA ASN A 156 4.92 2.39 13.04
C ASN A 156 6.20 1.56 13.21
N SER A 157 6.74 1.01 12.13
CA SER A 157 7.95 0.17 12.18
C SER A 157 9.19 0.94 12.64
N HIS A 158 9.33 2.20 12.24
CA HIS A 158 10.48 2.99 12.61
C HIS A 158 10.38 3.56 14.04
N LEU A 159 9.17 3.92 14.51
CA LEU A 159 8.98 4.24 15.93
C LEU A 159 9.24 3.03 16.83
N LEU A 160 8.85 1.83 16.40
CA LEU A 160 9.08 0.59 17.15
C LEU A 160 10.58 0.31 17.38
N CYS A 161 11.43 0.59 16.40
CA CYS A 161 12.88 0.34 16.51
C CYS A 161 13.69 1.55 17.01
N GLY A 162 13.06 2.69 17.34
CA GLY A 162 13.75 3.86 17.88
C GLY A 162 14.46 4.72 16.83
N ALA A 163 14.05 4.63 15.58
CA ALA A 163 14.58 5.38 14.44
C ALA A 163 14.14 6.86 14.45
N THR A 164 14.78 7.70 13.63
CA THR A 164 14.42 9.11 13.47
C THR A 164 13.62 9.31 12.19
N ILE A 165 12.33 9.63 12.29
CA ILE A 165 11.48 9.88 11.12
C ILE A 165 11.72 11.30 10.59
N LEU A 166 12.00 11.40 9.29
CA LEU A 166 12.12 12.65 8.57
C LEU A 166 10.77 13.00 7.93
N LEU A 167 10.07 13.98 8.54
CA LEU A 167 8.71 14.38 8.13
C LEU A 167 8.75 15.51 7.12
N THR A 168 8.10 15.30 5.99
CA THR A 168 7.90 16.35 4.97
C THR A 168 6.63 16.10 4.17
N ASP A 169 5.95 17.17 3.78
CA ASP A 169 4.87 17.17 2.77
C ASP A 169 5.39 17.47 1.37
N LYS A 170 6.69 17.76 1.24
CA LYS A 170 7.31 17.99 -0.06
C LYS A 170 7.47 16.68 -0.83
N THR A 171 7.37 16.78 -2.15
CA THR A 171 7.50 15.64 -3.04
C THR A 171 8.86 15.59 -3.71
N TYR A 172 9.24 14.44 -4.22
CA TYR A 172 10.47 14.22 -5.00
C TYR A 172 10.58 15.11 -6.26
N ALA A 173 9.51 15.78 -6.68
CA ALA A 173 9.55 16.76 -7.77
C ALA A 173 10.12 18.13 -7.32
N GLN A 174 10.20 18.38 -6.02
CA GLN A 174 10.64 19.64 -5.44
C GLN A 174 12.09 19.55 -4.97
N ARG A 175 12.87 20.61 -5.24
CA ARG A 175 14.29 20.68 -4.82
C ARG A 175 14.46 20.57 -3.30
N ASP A 176 13.54 21.15 -2.53
CA ASP A 176 13.60 21.17 -1.08
C ASP A 176 13.48 19.79 -0.46
N PHE A 177 12.75 18.86 -1.09
CA PHE A 177 12.72 17.45 -0.70
C PHE A 177 14.14 16.84 -0.70
N TRP A 178 14.89 17.05 -1.77
CA TRP A 178 16.24 16.50 -1.93
C TRP A 178 17.25 17.16 -0.99
N ASN A 179 17.10 18.48 -0.73
CA ASN A 179 17.92 19.18 0.27
C ASN A 179 17.67 18.58 1.64
N PHE A 180 16.40 18.47 2.06
CA PHE A 180 16.01 17.91 3.36
C PHE A 180 16.50 16.46 3.53
N LEU A 181 16.36 15.62 2.49
CA LEU A 181 16.88 14.25 2.46
C LEU A 181 18.40 14.20 2.71
N LYS A 182 19.17 15.05 2.01
CA LYS A 182 20.63 15.07 2.09
C LYS A 182 21.12 15.61 3.43
N GLU A 183 20.60 16.76 3.84
CA GLU A 183 20.97 17.44 5.08
C GLU A 183 20.71 16.55 6.32
N ASN A 184 19.62 15.80 6.28
CA ASN A 184 19.26 14.90 7.36
C ASN A 184 19.70 13.44 7.13
N GLN A 185 20.49 13.16 6.08
CA GLN A 185 21.06 11.86 5.81
C GLN A 185 20.01 10.73 5.82
N ALA A 186 18.92 10.90 5.05
CA ALA A 186 17.89 9.87 4.95
C ALA A 186 18.48 8.52 4.53
N THR A 187 18.12 7.45 5.24
CA THR A 187 18.62 6.08 4.98
C THR A 187 17.69 5.28 4.09
N SER A 188 16.40 5.61 4.08
CA SER A 188 15.42 4.85 3.31
C SER A 188 14.37 5.73 2.63
N MET A 189 13.90 5.23 1.48
CA MET A 189 12.83 5.80 0.66
C MET A 189 11.80 4.73 0.34
N ALA A 190 10.51 5.13 0.31
CA ALA A 190 9.42 4.21 0.01
C ALA A 190 8.49 4.81 -1.05
N GLY A 191 8.05 4.01 -2.00
CA GLY A 191 7.19 4.49 -3.07
C GLY A 191 6.30 3.44 -3.70
N VAL A 192 5.23 3.93 -4.32
CA VAL A 192 4.37 3.13 -5.20
C VAL A 192 5.01 3.03 -6.60
N PRO A 193 4.52 2.16 -7.52
CA PRO A 193 5.10 2.02 -8.86
C PRO A 193 5.30 3.35 -9.57
N TYR A 194 4.30 4.22 -9.57
CA TYR A 194 4.37 5.54 -10.18
C TYR A 194 5.54 6.39 -9.65
N THR A 195 5.81 6.34 -8.35
CA THR A 195 6.95 7.03 -7.73
C THR A 195 8.27 6.59 -8.36
N TRP A 196 8.49 5.29 -8.51
CA TRP A 196 9.72 4.72 -9.05
C TRP A 196 9.87 4.98 -10.56
N GLU A 197 8.76 4.96 -11.31
CA GLU A 197 8.74 5.34 -12.72
C GLU A 197 9.13 6.81 -12.92
N MET A 198 8.59 7.70 -12.08
CA MET A 198 8.92 9.14 -12.15
C MET A 198 10.35 9.43 -11.70
N LEU A 199 10.84 8.78 -10.63
CA LEU A 199 12.22 8.89 -10.18
C LEU A 199 13.21 8.45 -11.27
N LYS A 200 12.90 7.37 -12.02
CA LYS A 200 13.68 6.96 -13.18
C LYS A 200 13.75 8.08 -14.25
N LYS A 201 12.61 8.70 -14.59
CA LYS A 201 12.55 9.85 -15.53
C LYS A 201 13.37 11.03 -15.02
N LEU A 202 13.42 11.28 -13.72
CA LEU A 202 14.24 12.30 -13.06
C LEU A 202 15.73 11.92 -12.95
N ARG A 203 16.14 10.80 -13.57
CA ARG A 203 17.53 10.30 -13.56
C ARG A 203 18.05 9.97 -12.16
N PHE A 204 17.21 9.39 -11.31
CA PHE A 204 17.52 9.00 -9.91
C PHE A 204 18.87 8.28 -9.77
N PHE A 205 19.21 7.38 -10.68
CA PHE A 205 20.46 6.62 -10.64
C PHE A 205 21.74 7.48 -10.79
N ARG A 206 21.61 8.76 -11.19
CA ARG A 206 22.73 9.72 -11.29
C ARG A 206 22.80 10.65 -10.08
N MET A 207 21.88 10.55 -9.14
CA MET A 207 21.86 11.38 -7.94
C MET A 207 22.87 10.87 -6.92
N ASP A 208 23.66 11.79 -6.37
CA ASP A 208 24.53 11.50 -5.25
C ASP A 208 23.72 11.50 -3.94
N LEU A 209 23.42 10.30 -3.44
CA LEU A 209 22.62 10.03 -2.25
C LEU A 209 23.28 8.94 -1.40
N PRO A 210 24.47 9.20 -0.82
CA PRO A 210 25.27 8.14 -0.17
C PRO A 210 24.64 7.57 1.10
N SER A 211 23.75 8.32 1.74
CA SER A 211 23.03 7.87 2.96
C SER A 211 21.89 6.89 2.66
N VAL A 212 21.28 6.97 1.46
CA VAL A 212 20.15 6.09 1.09
C VAL A 212 20.67 4.66 0.88
N LYS A 213 20.23 3.74 1.74
CA LYS A 213 20.58 2.32 1.72
C LYS A 213 19.45 1.41 1.32
N THR A 214 18.20 1.78 1.68
CA THR A 214 17.04 0.94 1.47
C THR A 214 15.96 1.68 0.67
N MET A 215 15.49 1.04 -0.37
CA MET A 215 14.39 1.51 -1.20
C MET A 215 13.30 0.44 -1.20
N THR A 216 12.06 0.82 -0.90
CA THR A 216 10.94 -0.13 -0.80
C THR A 216 9.82 0.23 -1.76
N GLN A 217 9.29 -0.77 -2.45
CA GLN A 217 8.20 -0.63 -3.41
C GLN A 217 7.01 -1.51 -3.00
N ALA A 218 5.82 -0.93 -2.94
CA ALA A 218 4.56 -1.65 -2.77
C ALA A 218 3.38 -0.85 -3.35
N GLY A 219 2.15 -1.34 -3.16
CA GLY A 219 0.93 -0.64 -3.52
C GLY A 219 0.47 -0.82 -4.97
N GLY A 220 1.20 -1.60 -5.77
CA GLY A 220 0.88 -1.97 -7.14
C GLY A 220 2.03 -2.75 -7.78
N LYS A 221 1.77 -3.31 -8.96
CA LYS A 221 2.77 -4.07 -9.73
C LYS A 221 3.66 -3.08 -10.50
N LEU A 222 4.93 -2.97 -10.12
CA LEU A 222 5.92 -2.24 -10.88
C LEU A 222 6.25 -3.03 -12.16
N ASN A 223 6.45 -2.32 -13.27
CA ASN A 223 6.91 -2.93 -14.52
C ASN A 223 8.20 -3.73 -14.27
N ALA A 224 8.26 -4.97 -14.78
CA ALA A 224 9.36 -5.89 -14.48
C ALA A 224 10.73 -5.38 -14.95
N ASP A 225 10.80 -4.65 -16.08
CA ASP A 225 12.06 -4.12 -16.58
C ASP A 225 12.54 -2.95 -15.72
N ILE A 226 11.61 -2.11 -15.25
CA ILE A 226 11.93 -1.02 -14.31
C ILE A 226 12.37 -1.61 -12.96
N ALA A 227 11.66 -2.63 -12.45
CA ALA A 227 12.06 -3.30 -11.21
C ALA A 227 13.47 -3.89 -11.33
N ARG A 228 13.77 -4.57 -12.43
CA ARG A 228 15.10 -5.16 -12.71
C ARG A 228 16.20 -4.10 -12.72
N GLU A 229 15.94 -2.96 -13.37
CA GLU A 229 16.89 -1.86 -13.42
C GLU A 229 17.19 -1.27 -12.02
N TYR A 230 16.15 -1.08 -11.18
CA TYR A 230 16.32 -0.65 -9.79
C TYR A 230 17.08 -1.68 -8.96
N ILE A 231 16.79 -2.96 -9.09
CA ILE A 231 17.47 -4.07 -8.39
C ILE A 231 18.95 -4.09 -8.75
N GLN A 232 19.27 -4.02 -10.05
CA GLN A 232 20.65 -4.04 -10.54
C GLN A 232 21.43 -2.80 -10.10
N ASN A 233 20.82 -1.61 -10.21
CA ASN A 233 21.46 -0.38 -9.75
C ASN A 233 21.69 -0.38 -8.22
N ALA A 234 20.71 -0.86 -7.46
CA ALA A 234 20.84 -0.99 -6.01
C ALA A 234 22.00 -1.92 -5.63
N LYS A 235 22.11 -3.09 -6.28
CA LYS A 235 23.19 -4.04 -6.08
C LYS A 235 24.56 -3.43 -6.38
N GLN A 236 24.70 -2.67 -7.49
CA GLN A 236 25.93 -1.99 -7.86
C GLN A 236 26.33 -0.90 -6.87
N ALA A 237 25.36 -0.24 -6.25
CA ALA A 237 25.58 0.86 -5.29
C ALA A 237 25.61 0.42 -3.82
N ASP A 238 25.65 -0.88 -3.54
CA ASP A 238 25.56 -1.47 -2.19
C ASP A 238 24.29 -0.98 -1.43
N ARG A 239 23.15 -1.03 -2.13
CA ARG A 239 21.82 -0.65 -1.63
C ARG A 239 20.86 -1.82 -1.78
N LYS A 240 19.71 -1.71 -1.10
CA LYS A 240 18.63 -2.68 -1.19
C LYS A 240 17.44 -2.06 -1.95
N PHE A 241 16.91 -2.75 -2.96
CA PHE A 241 15.61 -2.46 -3.54
C PHE A 241 14.68 -3.64 -3.25
N ILE A 242 13.63 -3.41 -2.46
CA ILE A 242 12.79 -4.46 -1.91
C ILE A 242 11.37 -4.27 -2.44
N VAL A 243 10.94 -5.23 -3.25
CA VAL A 243 9.54 -5.33 -3.71
C VAL A 243 8.73 -5.99 -2.62
N MET A 244 7.57 -5.41 -2.33
CA MET A 244 6.65 -5.90 -1.30
C MET A 244 5.24 -5.95 -1.84
N TYR A 245 4.42 -6.79 -1.21
CA TYR A 245 2.99 -6.89 -1.51
C TYR A 245 2.18 -6.84 -0.23
N GLY A 246 1.00 -6.26 -0.32
CA GLY A 246 0.06 -6.19 0.78
C GLY A 246 -1.20 -5.42 0.44
N GLN A 247 -2.13 -5.45 1.39
CA GLN A 247 -3.43 -4.78 1.33
C GLN A 247 -3.71 -4.09 2.66
N THR A 248 -4.59 -3.08 2.65
CA THR A 248 -5.02 -2.39 3.87
C THR A 248 -5.68 -3.37 4.84
N GLU A 249 -6.37 -4.37 4.32
CA GLU A 249 -7.03 -5.47 5.05
C GLU A 249 -6.05 -6.37 5.83
N ALA A 250 -4.75 -6.24 5.57
CA ALA A 250 -3.68 -6.90 6.34
C ALA A 250 -2.67 -5.87 6.89
N THR A 251 -3.13 -4.68 7.27
CA THR A 251 -2.33 -3.62 7.93
C THR A 251 -1.10 -3.20 7.14
N ALA A 252 -1.14 -3.33 5.84
CA ALA A 252 -0.24 -2.99 4.76
C ALA A 252 0.56 -4.15 4.17
N ARG A 253 1.37 -4.90 4.92
CA ARG A 253 2.40 -5.75 4.30
C ARG A 253 2.18 -7.22 4.63
N MET A 254 2.09 -8.04 3.57
CA MET A 254 1.90 -9.49 3.64
C MET A 254 3.11 -10.27 3.13
N SER A 255 3.89 -9.68 2.18
CA SER A 255 5.10 -10.33 1.68
C SER A 255 6.18 -9.33 1.26
N TYR A 256 7.38 -9.85 1.10
CA TYR A 256 8.53 -9.12 0.60
C TYR A 256 9.39 -10.04 -0.26
N LEU A 257 10.04 -9.47 -1.27
CA LEU A 257 11.07 -10.14 -2.05
C LEU A 257 12.43 -9.88 -1.39
N PRO A 258 13.09 -10.90 -0.83
CA PRO A 258 14.42 -10.76 -0.24
C PRO A 258 15.39 -10.13 -1.24
N TRP A 259 16.05 -9.04 -0.84
CA TRP A 259 16.89 -8.23 -1.74
C TRP A 259 18.03 -9.04 -2.41
N TYR A 260 18.54 -10.06 -1.73
CA TYR A 260 19.60 -10.93 -2.23
C TYR A 260 19.10 -11.96 -3.27
N GLN A 261 17.81 -12.16 -3.39
CA GLN A 261 17.16 -13.01 -4.41
C GLN A 261 16.38 -12.19 -5.46
N ALA A 262 16.35 -10.87 -5.30
CA ALA A 262 15.49 -10.00 -6.11
C ALA A 262 15.85 -10.04 -7.61
N GLU A 263 17.11 -10.25 -7.97
CA GLU A 263 17.53 -10.33 -9.37
C GLU A 263 17.03 -11.63 -10.03
N GLU A 264 17.15 -12.77 -9.35
CA GLU A 264 16.71 -14.07 -9.84
C GLU A 264 15.19 -14.18 -9.86
N LYS A 265 14.53 -13.70 -8.80
CA LYS A 265 13.07 -13.79 -8.59
C LYS A 265 12.33 -12.50 -9.00
N CYS A 266 12.91 -11.72 -9.91
CA CYS A 266 12.30 -10.47 -10.39
C CYS A 266 10.91 -10.71 -10.97
N GLY A 267 9.92 -9.92 -10.49
CA GLY A 267 8.50 -10.10 -10.84
C GLY A 267 7.69 -10.86 -9.79
N SER A 268 8.36 -11.52 -8.84
CA SER A 268 7.74 -12.11 -7.66
C SER A 268 7.36 -11.04 -6.63
N VAL A 269 6.33 -11.31 -5.84
CA VAL A 269 6.01 -10.58 -4.62
C VAL A 269 6.75 -11.17 -3.40
N GLY A 270 7.57 -12.19 -3.62
CA GLY A 270 8.44 -12.80 -2.61
C GLY A 270 7.76 -13.86 -1.78
N VAL A 271 8.13 -13.88 -0.50
CA VAL A 271 7.64 -14.81 0.52
C VAL A 271 6.84 -14.05 1.57
N ALA A 272 6.00 -14.75 2.34
CA ALA A 272 5.24 -14.13 3.42
C ALA A 272 6.16 -13.42 4.43
N VAL A 273 5.67 -12.32 5.03
CA VAL A 273 6.38 -11.65 6.12
C VAL A 273 6.52 -12.58 7.34
N PRO A 274 7.49 -12.34 8.22
CA PRO A 274 7.58 -13.07 9.49
C PRO A 274 6.23 -13.11 10.21
N SER A 275 5.86 -14.26 10.79
CA SER A 275 4.56 -14.51 11.43
C SER A 275 3.36 -14.57 10.49
N GLY A 276 3.54 -14.42 9.17
CA GLY A 276 2.51 -14.62 8.16
C GLY A 276 2.73 -15.91 7.35
N ARG A 277 1.68 -16.38 6.68
CA ARG A 277 1.77 -17.48 5.72
C ARG A 277 0.77 -17.30 4.59
N PHE A 278 1.10 -17.88 3.43
CA PHE A 278 0.23 -17.95 2.27
C PHE A 278 -0.24 -19.36 2.01
N GLU A 279 -1.46 -19.48 1.49
CA GLU A 279 -2.00 -20.67 0.84
C GLU A 279 -2.60 -20.27 -0.51
N LEU A 280 -2.58 -21.19 -1.47
CA LEU A 280 -3.31 -21.08 -2.73
C LEU A 280 -4.51 -22.01 -2.68
N VAL A 281 -5.67 -21.52 -3.09
CA VAL A 281 -6.90 -22.34 -3.13
C VAL A 281 -7.54 -22.31 -4.51
N ASP A 282 -8.13 -23.43 -4.90
CA ASP A 282 -8.91 -23.54 -6.14
C ASP A 282 -10.31 -22.90 -5.99
N ASP A 283 -11.12 -22.94 -7.04
CA ASP A 283 -12.49 -22.40 -7.04
C ASP A 283 -13.44 -23.18 -6.10
N GLN A 284 -13.08 -24.37 -5.66
CA GLN A 284 -13.81 -25.19 -4.68
C GLN A 284 -13.32 -24.96 -3.24
N GLY A 285 -12.24 -24.19 -3.06
CA GLY A 285 -11.65 -23.90 -1.77
C GLY A 285 -10.63 -24.95 -1.29
N ASN A 286 -10.23 -25.89 -2.16
CA ASN A 286 -9.19 -26.87 -1.82
C ASN A 286 -7.81 -26.23 -1.93
N VAL A 287 -6.90 -26.60 -1.03
CA VAL A 287 -5.52 -26.09 -1.05
C VAL A 287 -4.74 -26.70 -2.22
N ILE A 288 -4.13 -25.85 -3.04
CA ILE A 288 -3.25 -26.22 -4.15
C ILE A 288 -1.85 -26.46 -3.61
N GLN A 289 -1.32 -27.68 -3.80
CA GLN A 289 0.04 -28.06 -3.38
C GLN A 289 1.05 -27.94 -4.53
N GLU A 290 0.60 -28.01 -5.76
CA GLU A 290 1.43 -28.00 -6.97
C GLU A 290 2.02 -26.62 -7.22
N SER A 291 3.33 -26.58 -7.53
CA SER A 291 4.00 -25.37 -8.01
C SER A 291 3.46 -24.96 -9.37
N HIS A 292 3.59 -23.67 -9.72
CA HIS A 292 3.18 -23.09 -11.00
C HIS A 292 1.70 -23.26 -11.35
N THR A 293 0.87 -23.53 -10.33
CA THR A 293 -0.58 -23.67 -10.49
C THR A 293 -1.27 -22.45 -9.89
N ASP A 294 -2.07 -21.75 -10.71
CA ASP A 294 -2.80 -20.56 -10.29
C ASP A 294 -3.95 -20.92 -9.33
N GLY A 295 -4.06 -20.15 -8.24
CA GLY A 295 -5.15 -20.21 -7.29
C GLY A 295 -5.40 -18.88 -6.63
N GLU A 296 -6.50 -18.74 -5.88
CA GLU A 296 -6.73 -17.56 -5.05
C GLU A 296 -5.75 -17.56 -3.89
N LEU A 297 -5.04 -16.43 -3.71
CA LEU A 297 -4.09 -16.25 -2.64
C LEU A 297 -4.82 -15.96 -1.32
N ILE A 298 -4.64 -16.83 -0.35
CA ILE A 298 -5.13 -16.66 1.02
C ILE A 298 -3.95 -16.32 1.91
N TYR A 299 -4.11 -15.27 2.70
CA TYR A 299 -3.12 -14.86 3.68
C TYR A 299 -3.60 -15.14 5.11
N TYR A 300 -2.68 -15.56 5.98
CA TYR A 300 -2.90 -15.73 7.41
C TYR A 300 -1.84 -14.95 8.17
N GLY A 301 -2.26 -14.22 9.21
CA GLY A 301 -1.35 -13.47 10.08
C GLY A 301 -2.10 -12.60 11.09
N ASP A 302 -1.42 -12.29 12.18
CA ASP A 302 -1.94 -11.41 13.25
C ASP A 302 -2.18 -9.96 12.78
N ASN A 303 -1.65 -9.60 11.63
CA ASN A 303 -1.85 -8.30 10.98
C ASN A 303 -3.12 -8.23 10.10
N VAL A 304 -3.89 -9.31 9.99
CA VAL A 304 -5.17 -9.30 9.28
C VAL A 304 -6.20 -8.50 10.09
N SER A 305 -6.93 -7.62 9.42
CA SER A 305 -7.94 -6.73 9.99
C SER A 305 -9.11 -7.48 10.63
N MET A 306 -9.86 -6.78 11.48
CA MET A 306 -11.12 -7.28 12.04
C MET A 306 -12.25 -7.43 11.01
N GLY A 307 -12.10 -6.91 9.80
CA GLY A 307 -13.14 -6.80 8.78
C GLY A 307 -13.42 -5.35 8.39
N TYR A 308 -14.56 -5.13 7.75
CA TYR A 308 -14.98 -3.81 7.30
C TYR A 308 -16.02 -3.19 8.24
N ALA A 309 -16.13 -1.84 8.19
CA ALA A 309 -17.30 -1.11 8.63
C ALA A 309 -17.89 -0.34 7.45
N GLU A 310 -19.19 -0.45 7.27
CA GLU A 310 -19.98 0.26 6.25
C GLU A 310 -21.00 1.24 6.91
N CYS A 311 -21.22 1.07 8.21
CA CYS A 311 -22.07 1.92 9.05
C CYS A 311 -21.52 1.97 10.50
N ALA A 312 -22.13 2.78 11.33
CA ALA A 312 -21.71 2.97 12.73
C ALA A 312 -21.80 1.68 13.55
N GLU A 313 -22.83 0.86 13.34
CA GLU A 313 -23.02 -0.41 14.06
C GLU A 313 -21.92 -1.40 13.80
N ASP A 314 -21.27 -1.34 12.63
CA ASP A 314 -20.14 -2.23 12.30
C ASP A 314 -18.91 -1.96 13.18
N LEU A 315 -18.79 -0.76 13.75
CA LEU A 315 -17.71 -0.42 14.67
C LEU A 315 -17.82 -1.16 16.03
N LEU A 316 -18.96 -1.79 16.30
CA LEU A 316 -19.21 -2.60 17.51
C LEU A 316 -18.84 -4.08 17.30
N LYS A 317 -18.66 -4.52 16.05
CA LYS A 317 -18.37 -5.92 15.71
C LYS A 317 -16.95 -6.30 16.13
N GLY A 318 -16.80 -7.51 16.63
CA GLY A 318 -15.51 -8.14 16.89
C GLY A 318 -14.75 -8.50 15.61
N ASP A 319 -13.72 -9.33 15.75
CA ASP A 319 -12.93 -9.83 14.62
C ASP A 319 -13.73 -10.87 13.81
N GLU A 320 -14.08 -10.52 12.58
CA GLU A 320 -14.81 -11.36 11.63
C GLU A 320 -13.85 -12.19 10.76
N ASN A 321 -12.60 -11.76 10.60
CA ASN A 321 -11.62 -12.41 9.74
C ASN A 321 -10.81 -13.52 10.46
N ASN A 322 -10.68 -13.44 11.78
CA ASN A 322 -9.94 -14.41 12.60
C ASN A 322 -8.53 -14.71 12.05
N GLY A 323 -7.81 -13.68 11.67
CA GLY A 323 -6.46 -13.78 11.14
C GLY A 323 -6.35 -14.38 9.72
N ARG A 324 -7.47 -14.58 9.00
CA ARG A 324 -7.52 -15.12 7.63
C ARG A 324 -8.06 -14.09 6.64
N LEU A 325 -7.33 -13.85 5.57
CA LEU A 325 -7.72 -12.93 4.50
C LEU A 325 -7.76 -13.65 3.15
N ALA A 326 -8.93 -13.72 2.52
CA ALA A 326 -9.06 -14.01 1.10
C ALA A 326 -8.71 -12.73 0.33
N THR A 327 -7.52 -12.69 -0.28
CA THR A 327 -6.98 -11.45 -0.85
C THR A 327 -7.74 -10.99 -2.11
N GLY A 328 -8.45 -11.91 -2.77
CA GLY A 328 -9.06 -11.70 -4.07
C GLY A 328 -8.03 -11.59 -5.20
N ASP A 329 -6.75 -11.80 -4.92
CA ASP A 329 -5.69 -11.88 -5.93
C ASP A 329 -5.46 -13.34 -6.33
N ILE A 330 -5.18 -13.58 -7.60
CA ILE A 330 -4.79 -14.88 -8.14
C ILE A 330 -3.27 -14.91 -8.23
N ALA A 331 -2.68 -16.01 -7.78
CA ALA A 331 -1.23 -16.19 -7.74
C ALA A 331 -0.85 -17.65 -8.00
N HIS A 332 0.39 -17.88 -8.34
CA HIS A 332 1.04 -19.18 -8.23
C HIS A 332 2.30 -19.07 -7.37
N ARG A 333 2.81 -20.22 -6.97
CA ARG A 333 4.06 -20.37 -6.27
C ARG A 333 5.06 -21.10 -7.14
N ASP A 334 6.32 -20.66 -7.21
CA ASP A 334 7.37 -21.42 -7.86
C ASP A 334 7.91 -22.56 -6.97
N ASP A 335 8.85 -23.35 -7.49
CA ASP A 335 9.43 -24.51 -6.79
C ASP A 335 10.25 -24.11 -5.54
N ASP A 336 10.74 -22.87 -5.49
CA ASP A 336 11.48 -22.30 -4.36
C ASP A 336 10.58 -21.61 -3.33
N GLY A 337 9.26 -21.61 -3.55
CA GLY A 337 8.28 -21.05 -2.61
C GLY A 337 8.01 -19.56 -2.77
N PHE A 338 8.43 -18.93 -3.87
CA PHE A 338 8.15 -17.53 -4.18
C PHE A 338 6.81 -17.38 -4.88
N TYR A 339 6.03 -16.37 -4.49
CA TYR A 339 4.70 -16.10 -5.03
C TYR A 339 4.72 -15.05 -6.13
N TYR A 340 3.91 -15.28 -7.16
CA TYR A 340 3.75 -14.39 -8.31
C TYR A 340 2.27 -14.07 -8.50
N ILE A 341 1.91 -12.78 -8.41
CA ILE A 341 0.53 -12.33 -8.66
C ILE A 341 0.29 -12.32 -10.17
N THR A 342 -0.69 -13.09 -10.62
CA THR A 342 -1.08 -13.21 -12.03
C THR A 342 -2.29 -12.38 -12.38
N GLY A 343 -3.15 -12.02 -11.40
CA GLY A 343 -4.29 -11.14 -11.61
C GLY A 343 -5.20 -11.03 -10.39
N ARG A 344 -6.38 -10.45 -10.58
CA ARG A 344 -7.41 -10.31 -9.54
C ARG A 344 -8.65 -11.11 -9.89
N LYS A 345 -9.23 -11.80 -8.91
CA LYS A 345 -10.44 -12.62 -9.08
C LYS A 345 -11.60 -11.82 -9.70
N LYS A 346 -11.78 -10.55 -9.33
CA LYS A 346 -12.79 -9.64 -9.87
C LYS A 346 -12.43 -9.00 -11.23
N ARG A 347 -11.22 -9.26 -11.74
CA ARG A 347 -10.74 -8.73 -13.02
C ARG A 347 -10.65 -9.82 -14.10
N PHE A 348 -11.47 -10.86 -13.98
CA PHE A 348 -11.71 -11.82 -15.05
C PHE A 348 -13.04 -11.54 -15.70
N VAL A 349 -13.08 -11.66 -17.00
CA VAL A 349 -14.29 -11.63 -17.82
C VAL A 349 -14.35 -12.90 -18.66
N LYS A 350 -15.53 -13.30 -19.06
CA LYS A 350 -15.72 -14.44 -19.99
C LYS A 350 -15.82 -13.91 -21.41
N ILE A 351 -14.91 -14.33 -22.28
CA ILE A 351 -14.94 -14.00 -23.71
C ILE A 351 -15.27 -15.29 -24.45
N TRP A 352 -16.52 -15.38 -24.90
CA TRP A 352 -17.08 -16.60 -25.55
C TRP A 352 -16.77 -17.89 -24.79
N GLY A 353 -16.96 -17.85 -23.47
CA GLY A 353 -16.71 -19.00 -22.58
C GLY A 353 -15.27 -19.15 -22.11
N ASN A 354 -14.30 -18.44 -22.67
CA ASN A 354 -12.91 -18.46 -22.22
C ASN A 354 -12.71 -17.43 -21.10
N ARG A 355 -12.07 -17.85 -20.00
CA ARG A 355 -11.71 -16.94 -18.90
C ARG A 355 -10.56 -16.03 -19.34
N CYS A 356 -10.80 -14.73 -19.41
CA CYS A 356 -9.83 -13.71 -19.82
C CYS A 356 -9.46 -12.84 -18.64
N ASN A 357 -8.17 -12.70 -18.35
CA ASN A 357 -7.63 -11.89 -17.28
C ASN A 357 -7.31 -10.48 -17.80
N LEU A 358 -8.05 -9.48 -17.33
CA LEU A 358 -7.86 -8.08 -17.73
C LEU A 358 -6.49 -7.52 -17.33
N ASP A 359 -5.89 -7.99 -16.22
CA ASP A 359 -4.56 -7.56 -15.80
C ASP A 359 -3.48 -8.09 -16.76
N GLN A 360 -3.64 -9.32 -17.28
CA GLN A 360 -2.75 -9.87 -18.31
C GLN A 360 -2.88 -9.10 -19.63
N ILE A 361 -4.11 -8.79 -20.06
CA ILE A 361 -4.34 -7.95 -21.24
C ILE A 361 -3.64 -6.61 -21.07
N GLU A 362 -3.81 -5.96 -19.92
CA GLU A 362 -3.18 -4.68 -19.63
C GLU A 362 -1.65 -4.75 -19.66
N GLN A 363 -1.06 -5.84 -19.14
CA GLN A 363 0.39 -6.05 -19.20
C GLN A 363 0.88 -6.23 -20.65
N LEU A 364 0.13 -6.95 -21.49
CA LEU A 364 0.47 -7.09 -22.90
C LEU A 364 0.43 -5.71 -23.60
N VAL A 365 -0.61 -4.92 -23.38
CA VAL A 365 -0.72 -3.56 -23.97
C VAL A 365 0.41 -2.65 -23.49
N LYS A 366 0.85 -2.75 -22.23
CA LYS A 366 1.98 -1.99 -21.67
C LYS A 366 3.31 -2.25 -22.39
N THR A 367 3.43 -3.32 -23.14
CA THR A 367 4.62 -3.54 -23.99
C THR A 367 4.66 -2.62 -25.23
N LEU A 368 3.50 -2.08 -25.63
CA LEU A 368 3.38 -1.16 -26.76
C LEU A 368 3.26 0.31 -26.30
N THR A 369 2.46 0.55 -25.26
CA THR A 369 2.17 1.91 -24.78
C THR A 369 1.86 1.98 -23.28
N THR A 370 2.30 3.08 -22.66
CA THR A 370 1.98 3.46 -21.27
C THR A 370 1.75 4.97 -21.18
N PRO A 371 0.76 5.43 -20.38
CA PRO A 371 -0.15 4.63 -19.55
C PRO A 371 -1.25 3.96 -20.37
N CYS A 372 -1.73 2.81 -19.87
CA CYS A 372 -2.94 2.17 -20.38
C CYS A 372 -3.72 1.51 -19.24
N ALA A 373 -5.01 1.24 -19.48
CA ALA A 373 -5.88 0.55 -18.56
C ALA A 373 -6.91 -0.29 -19.32
N CYS A 374 -7.36 -1.39 -18.72
CA CYS A 374 -8.39 -2.26 -19.31
C CYS A 374 -9.57 -2.41 -18.35
N ILE A 375 -10.77 -2.33 -18.90
CA ILE A 375 -11.98 -2.81 -18.24
C ILE A 375 -12.64 -3.87 -19.13
N GLY A 376 -13.62 -4.59 -18.60
CA GLY A 376 -14.31 -5.59 -19.42
C GLY A 376 -15.65 -5.96 -18.82
N VAL A 377 -16.52 -6.37 -19.71
CA VAL A 377 -17.75 -7.10 -19.48
C VAL A 377 -17.64 -8.42 -20.26
N ASP A 378 -18.60 -9.34 -20.06
CA ASP A 378 -18.59 -10.57 -20.84
C ASP A 378 -18.60 -10.25 -22.34
N ASP A 379 -17.75 -10.95 -23.06
CA ASP A 379 -17.49 -10.86 -24.50
C ASP A 379 -16.83 -9.58 -25.03
N LEU A 380 -16.47 -8.60 -24.13
CA LEU A 380 -15.82 -7.37 -24.54
C LEU A 380 -14.79 -6.88 -23.53
N VAL A 381 -13.59 -6.60 -24.01
CA VAL A 381 -12.52 -5.89 -23.27
C VAL A 381 -12.32 -4.52 -23.88
N THR A 382 -12.52 -3.45 -23.11
CA THR A 382 -12.22 -2.09 -23.52
C THR A 382 -10.85 -1.68 -22.98
N ILE A 383 -9.95 -1.28 -23.89
CA ILE A 383 -8.59 -0.85 -23.63
C ILE A 383 -8.51 0.67 -23.76
N PHE A 384 -8.10 1.35 -22.71
CA PHE A 384 -7.89 2.80 -22.72
C PHE A 384 -6.40 3.10 -22.89
N VAL A 385 -6.08 4.01 -23.78
CA VAL A 385 -4.72 4.50 -24.08
C VAL A 385 -4.72 6.03 -24.23
N THR A 386 -3.53 6.65 -24.16
CA THR A 386 -3.39 8.10 -24.29
C THR A 386 -2.68 8.55 -25.58
N ILE A 387 -2.48 7.62 -26.51
CA ILE A 387 -1.86 7.88 -27.80
C ILE A 387 -2.76 7.45 -28.95
N ASP A 388 -2.81 8.27 -30.01
CA ASP A 388 -3.56 7.96 -31.22
C ASP A 388 -2.84 6.94 -32.13
N ASN A 389 -3.60 6.34 -33.03
CA ASN A 389 -3.11 5.48 -34.13
C ASN A 389 -2.40 4.19 -33.70
N ILE A 390 -2.66 3.70 -32.47
CA ILE A 390 -2.09 2.44 -31.93
C ILE A 390 -3.10 1.27 -31.87
N GLU A 391 -4.35 1.54 -32.24
CA GLU A 391 -5.45 0.57 -32.10
C GLU A 391 -5.19 -0.75 -32.83
N GLN A 392 -4.71 -0.67 -34.07
CA GLN A 392 -4.45 -1.87 -34.88
C GLN A 392 -3.32 -2.71 -34.28
N ASP A 393 -2.24 -2.07 -33.82
CA ASP A 393 -1.10 -2.75 -33.22
C ASP A 393 -1.51 -3.46 -31.92
N ILE A 394 -2.31 -2.80 -31.08
CA ILE A 394 -2.86 -3.40 -29.86
C ILE A 394 -3.72 -4.61 -30.20
N LYS A 395 -4.69 -4.47 -31.13
CA LYS A 395 -5.55 -5.58 -31.52
C LYS A 395 -4.76 -6.75 -32.10
N GLN A 396 -3.78 -6.48 -32.97
CA GLN A 396 -2.93 -7.51 -33.55
C GLN A 396 -2.09 -8.24 -32.48
N LEU A 397 -1.51 -7.50 -31.54
CA LEU A 397 -0.79 -8.07 -30.40
C LEU A 397 -1.69 -9.00 -29.58
N LEU A 398 -2.88 -8.51 -29.20
CA LEU A 398 -3.81 -9.26 -28.35
C LEU A 398 -4.33 -10.51 -29.05
N ILE A 399 -4.70 -10.42 -30.32
CA ILE A 399 -5.11 -11.59 -31.12
C ILE A 399 -3.99 -12.65 -31.12
N THR A 400 -2.75 -12.22 -31.40
CA THR A 400 -1.60 -13.11 -31.48
C THR A 400 -1.28 -13.79 -30.15
N LYS A 401 -1.38 -13.05 -29.04
CA LYS A 401 -1.01 -13.54 -27.72
C LYS A 401 -2.12 -14.30 -26.99
N THR A 402 -3.39 -13.97 -27.26
CA THR A 402 -4.54 -14.58 -26.56
C THR A 402 -5.29 -15.61 -27.39
N GLY A 403 -5.16 -15.59 -28.70
CA GLY A 403 -5.95 -16.41 -29.63
C GLY A 403 -7.42 -15.97 -29.74
N LEU A 404 -7.82 -14.87 -29.08
CA LEU A 404 -9.18 -14.35 -29.13
C LEU A 404 -9.42 -13.56 -30.40
N ASN A 405 -10.69 -13.51 -30.85
CA ASN A 405 -11.06 -12.75 -32.02
C ASN A 405 -10.96 -11.23 -31.75
N SER A 406 -10.65 -10.44 -32.79
CA SER A 406 -10.53 -8.98 -32.71
C SER A 406 -11.78 -8.27 -32.16
N ARG A 407 -12.96 -8.85 -32.34
CA ARG A 407 -14.23 -8.33 -31.84
C ARG A 407 -14.32 -8.31 -30.30
N ALA A 408 -13.47 -9.09 -29.64
CA ALA A 408 -13.36 -9.08 -28.19
C ALA A 408 -12.69 -7.80 -27.64
N PHE A 409 -12.06 -6.98 -28.51
CA PHE A 409 -11.23 -5.86 -28.09
C PHE A 409 -11.71 -4.55 -28.70
N GLU A 410 -12.04 -3.59 -27.85
CA GLU A 410 -12.27 -2.19 -28.20
C GLU A 410 -11.13 -1.34 -27.65
N VAL A 411 -10.54 -0.48 -28.47
CA VAL A 411 -9.51 0.48 -28.01
C VAL A 411 -10.10 1.87 -28.05
N ARG A 412 -9.96 2.60 -26.94
CA ARG A 412 -10.41 3.99 -26.79
C ARG A 412 -9.25 4.87 -26.40
N VAL A 413 -9.11 5.96 -27.11
CA VAL A 413 -8.13 7.00 -26.77
C VAL A 413 -8.80 8.01 -25.85
N ILE A 414 -8.12 8.34 -24.73
CA ILE A 414 -8.56 9.34 -23.75
C ILE A 414 -7.38 10.25 -23.41
N ASP A 415 -7.65 11.46 -22.93
CA ASP A 415 -6.61 12.46 -22.63
C ASP A 415 -5.68 11.98 -21.52
N ALA A 416 -6.21 11.33 -20.50
CA ALA A 416 -5.43 10.77 -19.38
C ALA A 416 -6.13 9.55 -18.78
N ILE A 417 -5.34 8.57 -18.32
CA ILE A 417 -5.85 7.45 -17.51
C ILE A 417 -6.15 7.99 -16.11
N PRO A 418 -7.41 7.92 -15.64
CA PRO A 418 -7.78 8.39 -14.30
C PRO A 418 -7.06 7.57 -13.22
N VAL A 419 -6.58 8.26 -12.20
CA VAL A 419 -5.92 7.65 -11.05
C VAL A 419 -6.57 8.10 -9.74
N THR A 420 -6.53 7.23 -8.74
CA THR A 420 -6.97 7.54 -7.37
C THR A 420 -5.93 8.43 -6.67
N GLU A 421 -6.28 8.99 -5.52
CA GLU A 421 -5.38 9.76 -4.64
C GLU A 421 -4.08 9.01 -4.30
N SER A 422 -4.14 7.68 -4.21
CA SER A 422 -2.97 6.82 -3.97
C SER A 422 -2.14 6.51 -5.23
N GLY A 423 -2.45 7.13 -6.38
CA GLY A 423 -1.74 6.92 -7.66
C GLY A 423 -2.05 5.60 -8.37
N LYS A 424 -3.13 4.89 -7.98
CA LYS A 424 -3.60 3.67 -8.65
C LYS A 424 -4.61 4.02 -9.74
N ILE A 425 -4.70 3.20 -10.79
CA ILE A 425 -5.72 3.36 -11.85
C ILE A 425 -7.12 3.33 -11.23
N ASP A 426 -7.93 4.33 -11.54
CA ASP A 426 -9.33 4.41 -11.12
C ASP A 426 -10.23 3.71 -12.15
N TYR A 427 -10.42 2.42 -11.96
CA TYR A 427 -11.28 1.61 -12.81
C TYR A 427 -12.77 1.92 -12.65
N ALA A 428 -13.20 2.57 -11.55
CA ALA A 428 -14.59 2.96 -11.38
C ALA A 428 -14.93 4.12 -12.32
N THR A 429 -14.08 5.13 -12.38
CA THR A 429 -14.19 6.23 -13.34
C THR A 429 -14.15 5.71 -14.77
N LEU A 430 -13.22 4.79 -15.10
CA LEU A 430 -13.14 4.20 -16.45
C LEU A 430 -14.43 3.46 -16.85
N LYS A 431 -15.08 2.78 -15.90
CA LYS A 431 -16.38 2.10 -16.15
C LYS A 431 -17.51 3.08 -16.40
N SER A 432 -17.46 4.29 -15.87
CA SER A 432 -18.51 5.28 -16.04
C SER A 432 -18.48 5.99 -17.39
N ILE A 433 -17.39 5.87 -18.15
CA ILE A 433 -17.20 6.51 -19.47
C ILE A 433 -17.39 5.53 -20.64
N VAL A 434 -17.81 4.29 -20.38
CA VAL A 434 -18.18 3.25 -21.36
C VAL A 434 -19.66 3.05 -21.36
#